data_8374d4087aa7832f6df0b6f13d6329eb
#
_entry.id   8374d4087aa7832f6df0b6f13d6329eb
#
_cell.length_a   1.000
_cell.length_b   1.000
_cell.length_c   1.000
_cell.angle_alpha   90.00
_cell.angle_beta   90.00
_cell.angle_gamma   90.00
#
_symmetry.space_group_name_H-M   'P 1'
#
loop_
_entity.id
_entity.type
_entity.pdbx_description
1 polymer ?
#
loop_
_entity_poly.entity_id
_entity_poly.type
_entity_poly.pdbx_seq_one_letter_code
_entity_poly.pdbx_strand_id
1 'polypeptide(L)'
;MNNEERSCAYIAHIESFLNSWYDLFHNEPQKQLFQAMEYSLLAGGKRLRPILAFEFCRMCGSPWETATPFAAAVEMIHTYSLIHDDLPCMDNDDYRRGRLTNHKVYGEAMAVLAGDALLTDAFSVASTVQLPNPAQFPLAIGVLSECAGSLGMVGGQVLDILSEQRECTEEEILAVQSRKTGALINAACTLGVIAGGGTEEQIAAAGRFAGLLGLAFQIRDDMLDQIGTKEELGKQTGTDSSKNTFVRLYGLKKCEALVDKYTQLAVEQLNIFQDTVFLCDLARKLTARRN
;
A
#
# COMPACT_ATOMS: atom_id res chain seq x y z
N MET A 1 -0.48 -24.56 8.25
CA MET A 1 0.37 -23.34 8.28
C MET A 1 -0.30 -22.33 9.20
N ASN A 2 0.37 -21.87 10.23
CA ASN A 2 -0.15 -20.82 11.11
C ASN A 2 -0.08 -19.43 10.42
N ASN A 3 -0.67 -18.39 11.04
CA ASN A 3 -0.74 -17.05 10.41
C ASN A 3 0.63 -16.40 10.20
N GLU A 4 1.62 -16.66 11.05
CA GLU A 4 2.98 -16.15 10.92
C GLU A 4 3.74 -16.84 9.79
N GLU A 5 3.67 -18.16 9.74
CA GLU A 5 4.25 -18.96 8.65
C GLU A 5 3.69 -18.53 7.29
N ARG A 6 2.36 -18.26 7.22
CA ARG A 6 1.70 -17.79 6.00
C ARG A 6 2.20 -16.41 5.58
N SER A 7 2.29 -15.47 6.50
CA SER A 7 2.87 -14.15 6.22
C SER A 7 4.31 -14.24 5.71
N CYS A 8 5.14 -15.06 6.36
CA CYS A 8 6.52 -15.28 5.94
C CYS A 8 6.61 -15.88 4.53
N ALA A 9 5.75 -16.85 4.21
CA ALA A 9 5.70 -17.47 2.88
C ALA A 9 5.32 -16.44 1.80
N TYR A 10 4.30 -15.60 2.05
CA TYR A 10 3.89 -14.53 1.13
C TYR A 10 5.00 -13.50 0.90
N ILE A 11 5.67 -13.07 1.98
CA ILE A 11 6.77 -12.10 1.90
C ILE A 11 7.94 -12.69 1.11
N ALA A 12 8.38 -13.91 1.45
CA ALA A 12 9.48 -14.57 0.76
C ALA A 12 9.20 -14.74 -0.74
N HIS A 13 7.96 -15.10 -1.08
CA HIS A 13 7.56 -15.28 -2.48
C HIS A 13 7.60 -13.97 -3.26
N ILE A 14 6.98 -12.90 -2.73
CA ILE A 14 6.96 -11.62 -3.44
C ILE A 14 8.37 -11.01 -3.56
N GLU A 15 9.19 -11.11 -2.53
CA GLU A 15 10.57 -10.62 -2.59
C GLU A 15 11.41 -11.40 -3.61
N SER A 16 11.25 -12.73 -3.68
CA SER A 16 11.90 -13.55 -4.71
C SER A 16 11.44 -13.14 -6.12
N PHE A 17 10.12 -12.93 -6.32
CA PHE A 17 9.59 -12.52 -7.61
C PHE A 17 10.12 -11.14 -8.02
N LEU A 18 10.06 -10.15 -7.15
CA LEU A 18 10.53 -8.78 -7.42
C LEU A 18 12.03 -8.74 -7.71
N ASN A 19 12.81 -9.52 -6.99
CA ASN A 19 14.26 -9.64 -7.23
C ASN A 19 14.55 -10.24 -8.61
N SER A 20 13.86 -11.33 -8.99
CA SER A 20 14.09 -12.01 -10.26
C SER A 20 13.56 -11.24 -11.47
N TRP A 21 12.61 -10.32 -11.29
CA TRP A 21 12.03 -9.56 -12.39
C TRP A 21 13.05 -8.71 -13.15
N TYR A 22 14.02 -8.14 -12.44
CA TYR A 22 15.06 -7.29 -13.03
C TYR A 22 16.36 -8.00 -13.36
N ASP A 23 16.56 -9.25 -12.93
CA ASP A 23 17.80 -10.03 -13.18
C ASP A 23 18.19 -10.08 -14.66
N LEU A 24 17.20 -10.09 -15.56
CA LEU A 24 17.42 -10.17 -17.00
C LEU A 24 17.99 -8.87 -17.60
N PHE A 25 17.91 -7.75 -16.89
CA PHE A 25 18.21 -6.41 -17.42
C PHE A 25 19.53 -5.82 -16.94
N HIS A 26 20.30 -6.52 -16.12
CA HIS A 26 21.57 -6.03 -15.58
C HIS A 26 22.67 -5.74 -16.64
N ASN A 27 22.54 -6.31 -17.83
CA ASN A 27 23.48 -6.10 -18.95
C ASN A 27 23.03 -5.00 -19.92
N GLU A 28 21.87 -4.37 -19.68
CA GLU A 28 21.38 -3.31 -20.54
C GLU A 28 22.18 -2.01 -20.36
N PRO A 29 22.32 -1.16 -21.40
CA PRO A 29 23.05 0.11 -21.31
C PRO A 29 22.58 1.01 -20.17
N GLN A 30 21.28 0.99 -19.83
CA GLN A 30 20.65 1.75 -18.76
C GLN A 30 20.66 1.02 -17.41
N LYS A 31 21.60 0.13 -17.15
CA LYS A 31 21.68 -0.67 -15.91
C LYS A 31 21.60 0.15 -14.61
N GLN A 32 22.06 1.41 -14.63
CA GLN A 32 21.97 2.29 -13.47
C GLN A 32 20.52 2.62 -13.10
N LEU A 33 19.62 2.67 -14.07
CA LEU A 33 18.18 2.82 -13.83
C LEU A 33 17.65 1.61 -13.04
N PHE A 34 17.92 0.40 -13.49
CA PHE A 34 17.49 -0.82 -12.80
C PHE A 34 18.06 -0.89 -11.38
N GLN A 35 19.34 -0.54 -11.19
CA GLN A 35 19.96 -0.47 -9.85
C GLN A 35 19.21 0.54 -8.93
N ALA A 36 18.83 1.70 -9.46
CA ALA A 36 18.07 2.70 -8.69
C ALA A 36 16.66 2.21 -8.34
N MET A 37 15.97 1.51 -9.26
CA MET A 37 14.66 0.91 -9.03
C MET A 37 14.74 -0.18 -7.95
N GLU A 38 15.65 -1.14 -8.10
CA GLU A 38 15.88 -2.24 -7.17
C GLU A 38 16.28 -1.76 -5.77
N TYR A 39 17.12 -0.72 -5.69
CA TYR A 39 17.56 -0.13 -4.43
C TYR A 39 16.38 0.23 -3.52
N SER A 40 15.31 0.78 -4.07
CA SER A 40 14.11 1.15 -3.31
C SER A 40 13.11 -0.01 -3.21
N LEU A 41 12.91 -0.77 -4.28
CA LEU A 41 11.95 -1.86 -4.33
C LEU A 41 12.32 -2.99 -3.36
N LEU A 42 13.62 -3.31 -3.26
CA LEU A 42 14.15 -4.37 -2.41
C LEU A 42 14.63 -3.87 -1.04
N ALA A 43 14.31 -2.63 -0.67
CA ALA A 43 14.67 -2.06 0.65
C ALA A 43 13.91 -2.71 1.83
N GLY A 44 13.18 -3.77 1.60
CA GLY A 44 12.35 -4.46 2.61
C GLY A 44 11.04 -3.74 2.88
N GLY A 45 10.39 -4.13 3.98
CA GLY A 45 9.09 -3.58 4.41
C GLY A 45 8.11 -4.66 4.83
N LYS A 46 6.94 -4.25 5.33
CA LYS A 46 5.91 -5.19 5.83
C LYS A 46 5.18 -5.94 4.69
N ARG A 47 5.37 -5.55 3.44
CA ARG A 47 4.72 -6.12 2.24
C ARG A 47 3.22 -6.33 2.43
N LEU A 48 2.56 -5.39 3.11
CA LEU A 48 1.14 -5.50 3.46
C LEU A 48 0.24 -5.65 2.23
N ARG A 49 0.49 -4.85 1.18
CA ARG A 49 -0.31 -4.88 -0.05
C ARG A 49 -0.22 -6.23 -0.77
N PRO A 50 0.96 -6.80 -1.01
CA PRO A 50 1.11 -8.17 -1.50
C PRO A 50 0.39 -9.22 -0.63
N ILE A 51 0.53 -9.17 0.69
CA ILE A 51 -0.14 -10.08 1.62
C ILE A 51 -1.66 -10.03 1.44
N LEU A 52 -2.24 -8.82 1.34
CA LEU A 52 -3.67 -8.65 1.12
C LEU A 52 -4.11 -9.25 -0.22
N ALA A 53 -3.36 -8.99 -1.31
CA ALA A 53 -3.68 -9.53 -2.63
C ALA A 53 -3.66 -11.07 -2.63
N PHE A 54 -2.63 -11.68 -2.04
CA PHE A 54 -2.52 -13.13 -1.96
C PHE A 54 -3.64 -13.75 -1.13
N GLU A 55 -3.97 -13.15 -0.01
CA GLU A 55 -4.97 -13.70 0.88
C GLU A 55 -6.39 -13.59 0.30
N PHE A 56 -6.73 -12.48 -0.34
CA PHE A 56 -8.01 -12.35 -1.05
C PHE A 56 -8.12 -13.33 -2.22
N CYS A 57 -7.04 -13.57 -2.98
CA CYS A 57 -7.01 -14.59 -4.03
C CYS A 57 -7.29 -15.98 -3.45
N ARG A 58 -6.60 -16.35 -2.38
CA ARG A 58 -6.77 -17.63 -1.70
C ARG A 58 -8.21 -17.82 -1.17
N MET A 59 -8.78 -16.79 -0.57
CA MET A 59 -10.16 -16.84 -0.04
C MET A 59 -11.22 -17.00 -1.11
N CYS A 60 -10.90 -16.71 -2.39
CA CYS A 60 -11.75 -17.01 -3.54
C CYS A 60 -11.57 -18.45 -4.06
N GLY A 61 -10.67 -19.25 -3.46
CA GLY A 61 -10.47 -20.67 -3.79
C GLY A 61 -9.42 -20.96 -4.86
N SER A 62 -8.70 -19.95 -5.35
CA SER A 62 -7.58 -20.13 -6.28
C SER A 62 -6.24 -20.25 -5.54
N PRO A 63 -5.21 -20.84 -6.17
CA PRO A 63 -3.84 -20.74 -5.68
C PRO A 63 -3.48 -19.26 -5.51
N TRP A 64 -2.98 -18.89 -4.34
CA TRP A 64 -2.70 -17.48 -4.02
C TRP A 64 -1.61 -16.89 -4.92
N GLU A 65 -0.72 -17.72 -5.45
CA GLU A 65 0.33 -17.37 -6.42
C GLU A 65 -0.24 -16.76 -7.70
N THR A 66 -1.49 -17.04 -8.04
CA THR A 66 -2.17 -16.43 -9.19
C THR A 66 -2.18 -14.90 -9.09
N ALA A 67 -2.22 -14.35 -7.88
CA ALA A 67 -2.20 -12.91 -7.66
C ALA A 67 -0.80 -12.28 -7.74
N THR A 68 0.28 -13.06 -7.93
CA THR A 68 1.67 -12.56 -7.90
C THR A 68 1.90 -11.35 -8.81
N PRO A 69 1.46 -11.32 -10.09
CA PRO A 69 1.70 -10.17 -10.94
C PRO A 69 1.00 -8.90 -10.43
N PHE A 70 -0.20 -9.02 -9.91
CA PHE A 70 -0.91 -7.87 -9.34
C PHE A 70 -0.30 -7.42 -8.01
N ALA A 71 0.08 -8.35 -7.14
CA ALA A 71 0.76 -8.04 -5.89
C ALA A 71 2.08 -7.29 -6.13
N ALA A 72 2.85 -7.73 -7.13
CA ALA A 72 4.09 -7.06 -7.55
C ALA A 72 3.81 -5.68 -8.13
N ALA A 73 2.84 -5.55 -9.03
CA ALA A 73 2.46 -4.27 -9.64
C ALA A 73 2.06 -3.23 -8.59
N VAL A 74 1.23 -3.60 -7.61
CA VAL A 74 0.83 -2.69 -6.53
C VAL A 74 2.02 -2.30 -5.65
N GLU A 75 2.96 -3.20 -5.39
CA GLU A 75 4.16 -2.89 -4.60
C GLU A 75 5.15 -2.02 -5.39
N MET A 76 5.27 -2.19 -6.71
CA MET A 76 6.05 -1.30 -7.59
C MET A 76 5.46 0.11 -7.61
N ILE A 77 4.12 0.22 -7.73
CA ILE A 77 3.40 1.51 -7.66
C ILE A 77 3.60 2.16 -6.29
N HIS A 78 3.51 1.40 -5.20
CA HIS A 78 3.82 1.93 -3.87
C HIS A 78 5.27 2.39 -3.75
N THR A 79 6.22 1.66 -4.34
CA THR A 79 7.64 2.01 -4.26
C THR A 79 7.96 3.28 -5.02
N TYR A 80 7.41 3.45 -6.24
CA TYR A 80 7.63 4.69 -6.98
C TYR A 80 7.10 5.89 -6.20
N SER A 81 5.94 5.78 -5.57
CA SER A 81 5.38 6.89 -4.80
C SER A 81 6.30 7.31 -3.67
N LEU A 82 6.94 6.34 -2.98
CA LEU A 82 7.91 6.65 -1.94
C LEU A 82 9.19 7.30 -2.49
N ILE A 83 9.67 6.88 -3.68
CA ILE A 83 10.83 7.52 -4.32
C ILE A 83 10.53 8.98 -4.64
N HIS A 84 9.34 9.26 -5.19
CA HIS A 84 8.95 10.62 -5.56
C HIS A 84 8.62 11.48 -4.35
N ASP A 85 7.98 10.92 -3.32
CA ASP A 85 7.71 11.63 -2.06
C ASP A 85 8.99 12.10 -1.38
N ASP A 86 10.08 11.32 -1.46
CA ASP A 86 11.38 11.67 -0.86
C ASP A 86 12.14 12.79 -1.59
N LEU A 87 11.75 13.18 -2.81
CA LEU A 87 12.45 14.19 -3.60
C LEU A 87 12.47 15.57 -2.93
N PRO A 88 13.50 16.41 -3.21
CA PRO A 88 13.59 17.76 -2.65
C PRO A 88 12.42 18.69 -2.94
N CYS A 89 11.68 18.43 -4.02
CA CYS A 89 10.47 19.19 -4.36
C CYS A 89 9.19 18.68 -3.68
N MET A 90 9.30 17.62 -2.87
CA MET A 90 8.24 16.99 -2.11
C MET A 90 8.60 17.02 -0.62
N ASP A 91 8.69 15.88 0.07
CA ASP A 91 8.97 15.82 1.51
C ASP A 91 10.45 16.12 1.85
N ASN A 92 11.36 16.02 0.86
CA ASN A 92 12.81 16.24 0.99
C ASN A 92 13.45 15.39 2.09
N ASP A 93 13.10 14.12 2.14
CA ASP A 93 13.59 13.16 3.14
C ASP A 93 14.99 12.63 2.77
N ASP A 94 15.92 12.63 3.73
CA ASP A 94 17.26 12.07 3.54
C ASP A 94 17.32 10.57 3.78
N TYR A 95 16.40 10.03 4.60
CA TYR A 95 16.40 8.62 5.01
C TYR A 95 15.02 8.00 4.93
N ARG A 96 14.95 6.76 4.42
CA ARG A 96 13.76 5.91 4.41
C ARG A 96 14.12 4.47 4.79
N ARG A 97 13.39 3.87 5.72
CA ARG A 97 13.66 2.50 6.22
C ARG A 97 15.11 2.31 6.69
N GLY A 98 15.69 3.34 7.33
CA GLY A 98 17.06 3.31 7.85
C GLY A 98 18.18 3.40 6.78
N ARG A 99 17.85 3.67 5.52
CA ARG A 99 18.80 3.85 4.40
C ARG A 99 18.62 5.24 3.80
N LEU A 100 19.67 5.75 3.14
CA LEU A 100 19.57 6.98 2.35
C LEU A 100 18.47 6.82 1.29
N THR A 101 17.75 7.91 1.01
CA THR A 101 16.72 7.93 -0.03
C THR A 101 17.32 7.83 -1.43
N ASN A 102 16.51 7.46 -2.42
CA ASN A 102 16.96 7.18 -3.77
C ASN A 102 17.72 8.38 -4.38
N HIS A 103 17.16 9.59 -4.23
CA HIS A 103 17.78 10.80 -4.77
C HIS A 103 19.11 11.15 -4.09
N LYS A 104 19.33 10.74 -2.85
CA LYS A 104 20.64 10.92 -2.16
C LYS A 104 21.71 9.98 -2.69
N VAL A 105 21.34 8.80 -3.17
CA VAL A 105 22.27 7.79 -3.68
C VAL A 105 22.53 7.95 -5.16
N TYR A 106 21.49 8.20 -5.95
CA TYR A 106 21.56 8.19 -7.43
C TYR A 106 21.37 9.56 -8.07
N GLY A 107 21.04 10.60 -7.28
CA GLY A 107 20.70 11.94 -7.75
C GLY A 107 19.23 12.07 -8.14
N GLU A 108 18.74 13.32 -8.16
CA GLU A 108 17.32 13.66 -8.36
C GLU A 108 16.78 13.16 -9.71
N ALA A 109 17.52 13.41 -10.81
CA ALA A 109 17.10 13.01 -12.14
C ALA A 109 16.91 11.48 -12.26
N MET A 110 17.83 10.69 -11.67
CA MET A 110 17.72 9.24 -11.68
C MET A 110 16.56 8.76 -10.80
N ALA A 111 16.33 9.41 -9.66
CA ALA A 111 15.20 9.08 -8.78
C ALA A 111 13.85 9.33 -9.47
N VAL A 112 13.69 10.45 -10.20
CA VAL A 112 12.49 10.71 -11.02
C VAL A 112 12.30 9.59 -12.04
N LEU A 113 13.34 9.27 -12.84
CA LEU A 113 13.27 8.22 -13.85
C LEU A 113 13.02 6.81 -13.27
N ALA A 114 13.58 6.51 -12.11
CA ALA A 114 13.35 5.25 -11.42
C ALA A 114 11.88 5.10 -10.97
N GLY A 115 11.27 6.20 -10.50
CA GLY A 115 9.86 6.23 -10.18
C GLY A 115 8.97 6.05 -11.42
N ASP A 116 9.25 6.79 -12.49
CA ASP A 116 8.50 6.68 -13.76
C ASP A 116 8.58 5.27 -14.35
N ALA A 117 9.78 4.67 -14.31
CA ALA A 117 9.98 3.32 -14.80
C ALA A 117 9.22 2.29 -13.95
N LEU A 118 9.29 2.35 -12.63
CA LEU A 118 8.53 1.46 -11.73
C LEU A 118 7.02 1.58 -11.95
N LEU A 119 6.49 2.80 -12.13
CA LEU A 119 5.07 3.01 -12.44
C LEU A 119 4.69 2.33 -13.75
N THR A 120 5.50 2.50 -14.78
CA THR A 120 5.21 1.94 -16.11
C THR A 120 5.36 0.41 -16.11
N ASP A 121 6.43 -0.11 -15.51
CA ASP A 121 6.72 -1.54 -15.43
C ASP A 121 5.68 -2.29 -14.58
N ALA A 122 5.02 -1.62 -13.63
CA ALA A 122 3.91 -2.20 -12.88
C ALA A 122 2.79 -2.70 -13.81
N PHE A 123 2.47 -1.96 -14.87
CA PHE A 123 1.47 -2.42 -15.85
C PHE A 123 2.00 -3.57 -16.72
N SER A 124 3.29 -3.57 -17.04
CA SER A 124 3.93 -4.69 -17.74
C SER A 124 3.85 -5.96 -16.90
N VAL A 125 4.20 -5.89 -15.62
CA VAL A 125 4.10 -7.01 -14.67
C VAL A 125 2.63 -7.47 -14.54
N ALA A 126 1.69 -6.55 -14.32
CA ALA A 126 0.26 -6.87 -14.21
C ALA A 126 -0.27 -7.60 -15.45
N SER A 127 0.26 -7.30 -16.65
CA SER A 127 -0.17 -7.92 -17.90
C SER A 127 0.19 -9.41 -18.02
N THR A 128 1.10 -9.91 -17.17
CA THR A 128 1.52 -11.32 -17.19
C THR A 128 0.59 -12.24 -16.40
N VAL A 129 -0.43 -11.69 -15.72
CA VAL A 129 -1.37 -12.47 -14.90
C VAL A 129 -2.16 -13.48 -15.75
N GLN A 130 -2.33 -14.68 -15.20
CA GLN A 130 -3.18 -15.73 -15.79
C GLN A 130 -4.46 -15.81 -14.95
N LEU A 131 -5.50 -15.10 -15.38
CA LEU A 131 -6.78 -15.04 -14.68
C LEU A 131 -7.65 -16.28 -14.95
N PRO A 132 -8.34 -16.81 -13.92
CA PRO A 132 -9.37 -17.86 -14.11
C PRO A 132 -10.47 -17.40 -15.08
N ASN A 133 -10.81 -16.11 -15.06
CA ASN A 133 -11.71 -15.47 -16.02
C ASN A 133 -10.96 -14.34 -16.77
N PRO A 134 -10.40 -14.61 -17.96
CA PRO A 134 -9.67 -13.60 -18.74
C PRO A 134 -10.48 -12.35 -19.10
N ALA A 135 -11.83 -12.44 -19.14
CA ALA A 135 -12.69 -11.30 -19.42
C ALA A 135 -12.64 -10.23 -18.31
N GLN A 136 -12.15 -10.56 -17.13
CA GLN A 136 -11.96 -9.60 -16.03
C GLN A 136 -10.64 -8.80 -16.12
N PHE A 137 -9.76 -9.10 -17.08
CA PHE A 137 -8.49 -8.39 -17.22
C PHE A 137 -8.66 -6.87 -17.44
N PRO A 138 -9.57 -6.38 -18.31
CA PRO A 138 -9.80 -4.93 -18.44
C PRO A 138 -10.26 -4.27 -17.12
N LEU A 139 -11.10 -4.96 -16.33
CA LEU A 139 -11.52 -4.50 -15.01
C LEU A 139 -10.33 -4.39 -14.07
N ALA A 140 -9.46 -5.40 -14.03
CA ALA A 140 -8.26 -5.38 -13.17
C ALA A 140 -7.34 -4.22 -13.50
N ILE A 141 -7.06 -3.96 -14.76
CA ILE A 141 -6.24 -2.83 -15.21
C ILE A 141 -6.95 -1.50 -14.90
N GLY A 142 -8.27 -1.43 -15.05
CA GLY A 142 -9.08 -0.28 -14.63
C GLY A 142 -8.90 0.04 -13.15
N VAL A 143 -9.05 -0.97 -12.28
CA VAL A 143 -8.84 -0.84 -10.83
C VAL A 143 -7.42 -0.36 -10.51
N LEU A 144 -6.39 -0.98 -11.10
CA LEU A 144 -5.00 -0.62 -10.86
C LEU A 144 -4.73 0.84 -11.25
N SER A 145 -5.18 1.26 -12.44
CA SER A 145 -4.95 2.61 -12.96
C SER A 145 -5.73 3.68 -12.19
N GLU A 146 -6.98 3.41 -11.82
CA GLU A 146 -7.80 4.34 -11.04
C GLU A 146 -7.22 4.55 -9.63
N CYS A 147 -6.86 3.44 -8.96
CA CYS A 147 -6.29 3.50 -7.61
C CYS A 147 -4.89 4.14 -7.56
N ALA A 148 -4.08 3.98 -8.61
CA ALA A 148 -2.77 4.62 -8.69
C ALA A 148 -2.84 6.08 -9.15
N GLY A 149 -3.80 6.43 -9.98
CA GLY A 149 -3.87 7.66 -10.76
C GLY A 149 -4.47 8.87 -10.04
N SER A 150 -4.98 9.80 -10.87
CA SER A 150 -5.51 11.10 -10.43
C SER A 150 -6.75 11.02 -9.53
N LEU A 151 -7.53 9.95 -9.60
CA LEU A 151 -8.68 9.71 -8.70
C LEU A 151 -8.29 8.94 -7.44
N GLY A 152 -7.11 8.29 -7.44
CA GLY A 152 -6.56 7.50 -6.35
C GLY A 152 -5.36 8.17 -5.68
N MET A 153 -4.25 7.43 -5.58
CA MET A 153 -3.06 7.81 -4.80
C MET A 153 -2.46 9.16 -5.20
N VAL A 154 -2.27 9.41 -6.50
CA VAL A 154 -1.72 10.70 -6.99
C VAL A 154 -2.65 11.85 -6.64
N GLY A 155 -3.97 11.67 -6.84
CA GLY A 155 -4.96 12.67 -6.43
C GLY A 155 -4.95 12.91 -4.92
N GLY A 156 -4.77 11.86 -4.12
CA GLY A 156 -4.61 11.95 -2.67
C GLY A 156 -3.38 12.74 -2.26
N GLN A 157 -2.25 12.55 -2.95
CA GLN A 157 -1.01 13.31 -2.72
C GLN A 157 -1.21 14.81 -3.03
N VAL A 158 -1.93 15.15 -4.10
CA VAL A 158 -2.27 16.55 -4.41
C VAL A 158 -3.12 17.16 -3.29
N LEU A 159 -4.14 16.45 -2.81
CA LEU A 159 -4.99 16.92 -1.71
C LEU A 159 -4.17 17.11 -0.42
N ASP A 160 -3.22 16.23 -0.14
CA ASP A 160 -2.33 16.31 1.01
C ASP A 160 -1.50 17.61 0.96
N ILE A 161 -0.79 17.87 -0.13
CA ILE A 161 -0.02 19.09 -0.35
C ILE A 161 -0.89 20.34 -0.20
N LEU A 162 -2.09 20.36 -0.78
CA LEU A 162 -3.01 21.50 -0.67
C LEU A 162 -3.55 21.70 0.75
N SER A 163 -3.54 20.65 1.58
CA SER A 163 -4.02 20.68 2.95
C SER A 163 -3.00 21.24 3.96
N GLU A 164 -1.71 21.25 3.64
CA GLU A 164 -0.65 21.65 4.56
C GLU A 164 -0.72 23.11 5.02
N GLN A 165 -1.29 23.99 4.21
CA GLN A 165 -1.28 25.43 4.45
C GLN A 165 -2.58 25.97 5.10
N ARG A 166 -3.53 25.11 5.44
CA ARG A 166 -4.83 25.50 6.00
C ARG A 166 -5.42 24.45 6.92
N GLU A 167 -6.38 24.87 7.74
CA GLU A 167 -7.18 23.89 8.48
C GLU A 167 -8.16 23.17 7.54
N CYS A 168 -8.26 21.86 7.70
CA CYS A 168 -9.12 20.99 6.91
C CYS A 168 -10.34 20.52 7.69
N THR A 169 -11.45 20.36 6.97
CA THR A 169 -12.62 19.69 7.49
C THR A 169 -12.42 18.18 7.62
N GLU A 170 -13.28 17.50 8.36
CA GLU A 170 -13.25 16.04 8.45
C GLU A 170 -13.35 15.37 7.08
N GLU A 171 -14.22 15.87 6.20
CA GLU A 171 -14.42 15.35 4.84
C GLU A 171 -13.17 15.47 3.99
N GLU A 172 -12.44 16.56 4.13
CA GLU A 172 -11.17 16.77 3.42
C GLU A 172 -10.07 15.82 3.93
N ILE A 173 -9.96 15.63 5.24
CA ILE A 173 -9.01 14.67 5.81
C ILE A 173 -9.36 13.24 5.37
N LEU A 174 -10.64 12.86 5.40
CA LEU A 174 -11.10 11.58 4.87
C LEU A 174 -10.77 11.41 3.39
N ALA A 175 -10.93 12.48 2.58
CA ALA A 175 -10.62 12.44 1.15
C ALA A 175 -9.12 12.25 0.89
N VAL A 176 -8.24 12.88 1.67
CA VAL A 176 -6.79 12.66 1.60
C VAL A 176 -6.46 11.21 1.93
N GLN A 177 -6.90 10.73 3.08
CA GLN A 177 -6.53 9.41 3.60
C GLN A 177 -7.07 8.26 2.74
N SER A 178 -8.32 8.38 2.27
CA SER A 178 -8.93 7.35 1.41
C SER A 178 -8.21 7.22 0.07
N ARG A 179 -7.65 8.31 -0.46
CA ARG A 179 -6.93 8.31 -1.74
C ARG A 179 -5.45 8.03 -1.58
N LYS A 180 -4.73 8.84 -0.79
CA LYS A 180 -3.26 8.72 -0.64
C LYS A 180 -2.85 7.33 -0.14
N THR A 181 -3.52 6.82 0.88
CA THR A 181 -3.20 5.52 1.51
C THR A 181 -4.19 4.42 1.15
N GLY A 182 -5.49 4.71 1.22
CA GLY A 182 -6.56 3.73 1.05
C GLY A 182 -6.65 3.16 -0.36
N ALA A 183 -6.39 3.95 -1.40
CA ALA A 183 -6.55 3.52 -2.78
C ALA A 183 -5.68 2.31 -3.15
N LEU A 184 -4.40 2.29 -2.79
CA LEU A 184 -3.54 1.14 -3.07
C LEU A 184 -3.84 -0.08 -2.19
N ILE A 185 -4.41 0.10 -0.99
CA ILE A 185 -4.92 -1.01 -0.19
C ILE A 185 -6.16 -1.59 -0.90
N ASN A 186 -7.03 -0.73 -1.42
CA ASN A 186 -8.19 -1.15 -2.23
C ASN A 186 -7.75 -1.91 -3.50
N ALA A 187 -6.78 -1.39 -4.23
CA ALA A 187 -6.23 -2.10 -5.40
C ALA A 187 -5.75 -3.50 -5.04
N ALA A 188 -4.97 -3.64 -3.96
CA ALA A 188 -4.44 -4.94 -3.52
C ALA A 188 -5.55 -5.94 -3.20
N CYS A 189 -6.55 -5.55 -2.41
CA CYS A 189 -7.66 -6.42 -2.03
C CYS A 189 -8.52 -6.81 -3.24
N THR A 190 -8.90 -5.84 -4.06
CA THR A 190 -9.77 -6.03 -5.22
C THR A 190 -9.10 -6.88 -6.31
N LEU A 191 -7.84 -6.57 -6.62
CA LEU A 191 -7.06 -7.35 -7.59
C LEU A 191 -6.80 -8.79 -7.11
N GLY A 192 -6.64 -8.98 -5.79
CA GLY A 192 -6.58 -10.32 -5.21
C GLY A 192 -7.85 -11.12 -5.46
N VAL A 193 -9.03 -10.53 -5.26
CA VAL A 193 -10.32 -11.18 -5.56
C VAL A 193 -10.44 -11.49 -7.05
N ILE A 194 -10.09 -10.57 -7.93
CA ILE A 194 -10.12 -10.78 -9.39
C ILE A 194 -9.17 -11.92 -9.80
N ALA A 195 -7.95 -11.95 -9.26
CA ALA A 195 -6.99 -13.02 -9.49
C ALA A 195 -7.49 -14.38 -9.00
N GLY A 196 -8.29 -14.37 -7.93
CA GLY A 196 -8.94 -15.56 -7.39
C GLY A 196 -10.19 -16.02 -8.16
N GLY A 197 -10.63 -15.27 -9.16
CA GLY A 197 -11.87 -15.55 -9.90
C GLY A 197 -13.14 -15.27 -9.10
N GLY A 198 -13.05 -14.35 -8.12
CA GLY A 198 -14.18 -13.99 -7.25
C GLY A 198 -15.31 -13.27 -7.98
N THR A 199 -16.47 -13.21 -7.32
CA THR A 199 -17.69 -12.59 -7.84
C THR A 199 -17.65 -11.07 -7.71
N GLU A 200 -18.54 -10.36 -8.41
CA GLU A 200 -18.70 -8.90 -8.27
C GLU A 200 -19.03 -8.48 -6.84
N GLU A 201 -19.82 -9.28 -6.12
CA GLU A 201 -20.14 -9.04 -4.71
C GLU A 201 -18.90 -9.15 -3.81
N GLN A 202 -18.03 -10.15 -4.09
CA GLN A 202 -16.77 -10.31 -3.38
C GLN A 202 -15.79 -9.16 -3.71
N ILE A 203 -15.73 -8.71 -4.96
CA ILE A 203 -14.95 -7.53 -5.37
C ILE A 203 -15.42 -6.30 -4.58
N ALA A 204 -16.72 -6.05 -4.52
CA ALA A 204 -17.29 -4.92 -3.78
C ALA A 204 -17.02 -5.01 -2.27
N ALA A 205 -17.10 -6.20 -1.68
CA ALA A 205 -16.81 -6.43 -0.26
C ALA A 205 -15.32 -6.22 0.07
N ALA A 206 -14.42 -6.67 -0.80
CA ALA A 206 -12.98 -6.44 -0.66
C ALA A 206 -12.64 -4.93 -0.70
N GLY A 207 -13.30 -4.17 -1.59
CA GLY A 207 -13.17 -2.72 -1.65
C GLY A 207 -13.65 -2.03 -0.36
N ARG A 208 -14.81 -2.44 0.18
CA ARG A 208 -15.29 -1.92 1.47
C ARG A 208 -14.39 -2.29 2.63
N PHE A 209 -13.90 -3.54 2.69
CA PHE A 209 -12.89 -3.96 3.66
C PHE A 209 -11.67 -3.06 3.62
N ALA A 210 -11.12 -2.84 2.43
CA ALA A 210 -9.92 -2.03 2.21
C ALA A 210 -10.10 -0.58 2.67
N GLY A 211 -11.24 0.04 2.33
CA GLY A 211 -11.55 1.41 2.75
C GLY A 211 -11.65 1.55 4.27
N LEU A 212 -12.34 0.63 4.92
CA LEU A 212 -12.51 0.64 6.38
C LEU A 212 -11.19 0.33 7.11
N LEU A 213 -10.43 -0.66 6.64
CA LEU A 213 -9.12 -1.00 7.21
C LEU A 213 -8.11 0.14 7.03
N GLY A 214 -8.06 0.73 5.82
CA GLY A 214 -7.18 1.85 5.52
C GLY A 214 -7.45 3.05 6.43
N LEU A 215 -8.71 3.37 6.68
CA LEU A 215 -9.11 4.43 7.59
C LEU A 215 -8.71 4.13 9.04
N ALA A 216 -9.00 2.92 9.54
CA ALA A 216 -8.61 2.51 10.89
C ALA A 216 -7.08 2.54 11.06
N PHE A 217 -6.36 2.07 10.05
CA PHE A 217 -4.90 2.08 10.03
C PHE A 217 -4.32 3.50 10.12
N GLN A 218 -4.87 4.44 9.33
CA GLN A 218 -4.39 5.82 9.31
C GLN A 218 -4.70 6.55 10.63
N ILE A 219 -5.93 6.38 11.17
CA ILE A 219 -6.25 6.95 12.50
C ILE A 219 -5.27 6.43 13.56
N ARG A 220 -4.92 5.14 13.50
CA ARG A 220 -3.92 4.55 14.40
C ARG A 220 -2.53 5.15 14.20
N ASP A 221 -2.12 5.42 12.95
CA ASP A 221 -0.84 6.07 12.65
C ASP A 221 -0.79 7.48 13.20
N ASP A 222 -1.85 8.28 13.01
CA ASP A 222 -1.96 9.63 13.59
C ASP A 222 -1.87 9.60 15.13
N MET A 223 -2.46 8.58 15.76
CA MET A 223 -2.36 8.40 17.23
C MET A 223 -0.93 8.07 17.65
N LEU A 224 -0.25 7.16 16.93
CA LEU A 224 1.11 6.73 17.24
C LEU A 224 2.12 7.87 17.06
N ASP A 225 1.95 8.73 16.06
CA ASP A 225 2.81 9.89 15.85
C ASP A 225 2.73 10.90 17.03
N GLN A 226 1.58 10.99 17.68
CA GLN A 226 1.37 11.86 18.83
C GLN A 226 1.84 11.25 20.18
N ILE A 227 1.76 9.92 20.34
CA ILE A 227 2.04 9.22 21.61
C ILE A 227 3.46 8.64 21.61
N GLY A 228 4.01 8.31 20.43
CA GLY A 228 5.28 7.62 20.29
C GLY A 228 6.49 8.48 20.64
N THR A 229 7.53 7.84 21.14
CA THR A 229 8.84 8.46 21.33
C THR A 229 9.70 8.27 20.06
N LYS A 230 10.66 9.18 19.85
CA LYS A 230 11.61 9.13 18.73
C LYS A 230 12.36 7.78 18.63
N GLU A 231 12.58 7.15 19.79
CA GLU A 231 13.30 5.87 19.93
C GLU A 231 12.43 4.68 19.49
N GLU A 232 11.10 4.75 19.66
CA GLU A 232 10.15 3.67 19.33
C GLU A 232 9.72 3.68 17.86
N LEU A 233 9.62 4.86 17.24
CA LEU A 233 9.08 5.01 15.89
C LEU A 233 10.15 5.06 14.78
N GLY A 234 11.42 5.22 15.13
CA GLY A 234 12.54 5.31 14.18
C GLY A 234 12.47 6.52 13.22
N LYS A 235 11.56 7.48 13.51
CA LYS A 235 11.37 8.75 12.80
C LYS A 235 11.39 9.92 13.78
N GLN A 236 11.54 11.15 13.29
CA GLN A 236 11.29 12.33 14.12
C GLN A 236 9.80 12.37 14.47
N THR A 237 9.48 12.36 15.77
CA THR A 237 8.12 12.55 16.29
C THR A 237 7.75 14.03 16.32
N GLY A 238 6.46 14.35 16.15
CA GLY A 238 5.99 15.74 16.20
C GLY A 238 6.24 16.54 14.92
N THR A 239 6.69 15.94 13.85
CA THR A 239 6.73 16.57 12.52
C THR A 239 5.33 16.88 11.98
N ASP A 240 4.31 16.16 12.49
CA ASP A 240 2.91 16.34 12.14
C ASP A 240 2.13 17.30 13.05
N SER A 241 2.80 18.05 13.94
CA SER A 241 2.11 19.01 14.82
C SER A 241 1.34 20.12 14.06
N SER A 242 1.71 20.38 12.81
CA SER A 242 1.03 21.30 11.90
C SER A 242 0.07 20.62 10.92
N LYS A 243 0.11 19.28 10.79
CA LYS A 243 -0.73 18.54 9.86
C LYS A 243 -2.15 18.37 10.36
N ASN A 244 -3.08 18.26 9.41
CA ASN A 244 -4.49 17.98 9.67
C ASN A 244 -4.68 16.49 9.95
N THR A 245 -4.82 16.09 11.23
CA THR A 245 -4.96 14.70 11.66
C THR A 245 -6.29 14.45 12.35
N PHE A 246 -6.75 13.19 12.38
CA PHE A 246 -7.95 12.81 13.14
C PHE A 246 -7.79 13.07 14.64
N VAL A 247 -6.56 12.95 15.17
CA VAL A 247 -6.29 13.19 16.59
C VAL A 247 -6.49 14.67 16.94
N ARG A 248 -6.12 15.58 16.05
CA ARG A 248 -6.37 17.01 16.22
C ARG A 248 -7.87 17.33 16.21
N LEU A 249 -8.66 16.65 15.35
CA LEU A 249 -10.13 16.86 15.27
C LEU A 249 -10.87 16.28 16.47
N TYR A 250 -10.50 15.11 16.92
CA TYR A 250 -11.33 14.31 17.82
C TYR A 250 -10.71 13.98 19.17
N GLY A 251 -9.39 14.13 19.31
CA GLY A 251 -8.62 13.67 20.45
C GLY A 251 -8.45 12.14 20.49
N LEU A 252 -7.45 11.69 21.25
CA LEU A 252 -7.02 10.29 21.30
C LEU A 252 -8.14 9.31 21.66
N LYS A 253 -8.97 9.64 22.68
CA LYS A 253 -10.02 8.72 23.15
C LYS A 253 -11.09 8.44 22.08
N LYS A 254 -11.48 9.46 21.30
CA LYS A 254 -12.45 9.27 20.20
C LYS A 254 -11.82 8.54 19.03
N CYS A 255 -10.56 8.83 18.73
CA CYS A 255 -9.79 8.12 17.70
C CYS A 255 -9.69 6.62 18.00
N GLU A 256 -9.42 6.24 19.26
CA GLU A 256 -9.38 4.83 19.66
C GLU A 256 -10.72 4.12 19.42
N ALA A 257 -11.83 4.74 19.82
CA ALA A 257 -13.15 4.19 19.55
C ALA A 257 -13.48 4.10 18.03
N LEU A 258 -13.00 5.04 17.22
CA LEU A 258 -13.14 4.99 15.76
C LEU A 258 -12.30 3.86 15.13
N VAL A 259 -11.08 3.65 15.60
CA VAL A 259 -10.21 2.54 15.16
C VAL A 259 -10.91 1.21 15.42
N ASP A 260 -11.44 0.99 16.63
CA ASP A 260 -12.14 -0.25 16.97
C ASP A 260 -13.39 -0.44 16.10
N LYS A 261 -14.19 0.62 15.93
CA LYS A 261 -15.40 0.60 15.10
C LYS A 261 -15.09 0.25 13.65
N TYR A 262 -14.12 0.93 13.01
CA TYR A 262 -13.80 0.70 11.61
C TYR A 262 -13.14 -0.65 11.39
N THR A 263 -12.33 -1.12 12.34
CA THR A 263 -11.74 -2.48 12.31
C THR A 263 -12.85 -3.54 12.35
N GLN A 264 -13.84 -3.39 13.23
CA GLN A 264 -14.94 -4.33 13.32
C GLN A 264 -15.79 -4.34 12.04
N LEU A 265 -16.12 -3.16 11.51
CA LEU A 265 -16.86 -3.03 10.24
C LEU A 265 -16.08 -3.62 9.05
N ALA A 266 -14.75 -3.49 9.04
CA ALA A 266 -13.91 -4.12 8.03
C ALA A 266 -14.00 -5.65 8.12
N VAL A 267 -13.85 -6.22 9.32
CA VAL A 267 -13.96 -7.67 9.54
C VAL A 267 -15.33 -8.21 9.10
N GLU A 268 -16.41 -7.48 9.31
CA GLU A 268 -17.76 -7.86 8.87
C GLU A 268 -17.87 -8.00 7.34
N GLN A 269 -17.08 -7.24 6.56
CA GLN A 269 -17.08 -7.40 5.10
C GLN A 269 -16.51 -8.73 4.64
N LEU A 270 -15.78 -9.44 5.49
CA LEU A 270 -15.19 -10.74 5.17
C LEU A 270 -16.19 -11.90 5.26
N ASN A 271 -17.41 -11.69 5.77
CA ASN A 271 -18.41 -12.75 6.00
C ASN A 271 -18.83 -13.51 4.74
N ILE A 272 -18.62 -12.95 3.56
CA ILE A 272 -18.94 -13.62 2.28
C ILE A 272 -17.79 -14.48 1.74
N PHE A 273 -16.65 -14.46 2.41
CA PHE A 273 -15.46 -15.25 2.04
C PHE A 273 -15.31 -16.47 2.97
N GLN A 274 -14.55 -17.44 2.50
CA GLN A 274 -14.18 -18.63 3.29
C GLN A 274 -12.82 -18.42 3.96
N ASP A 275 -12.61 -19.07 5.11
CA ASP A 275 -11.33 -19.10 5.84
C ASP A 275 -10.70 -17.71 6.02
N THR A 276 -11.44 -16.82 6.68
CA THR A 276 -11.10 -15.40 6.88
C THR A 276 -10.23 -15.12 8.10
N VAL A 277 -9.91 -16.15 8.90
CA VAL A 277 -9.22 -16.01 10.20
C VAL A 277 -7.93 -15.21 10.08
N PHE A 278 -7.15 -15.45 9.03
CA PHE A 278 -5.90 -14.73 8.81
C PHE A 278 -6.12 -13.22 8.65
N LEU A 279 -7.05 -12.79 7.77
CA LEU A 279 -7.32 -11.36 7.55
C LEU A 279 -7.98 -10.70 8.77
N CYS A 280 -8.83 -11.41 9.49
CA CYS A 280 -9.40 -10.90 10.75
C CYS A 280 -8.30 -10.62 11.79
N ASP A 281 -7.34 -11.53 11.94
CA ASP A 281 -6.20 -11.36 12.84
C ASP A 281 -5.25 -10.26 12.35
N LEU A 282 -4.97 -10.21 11.05
CA LEU A 282 -4.14 -9.18 10.45
C LEU A 282 -4.74 -7.78 10.66
N ALA A 283 -6.03 -7.60 10.38
CA ALA A 283 -6.73 -6.34 10.58
C ALA A 283 -6.62 -5.87 12.04
N ARG A 284 -6.91 -6.76 13.00
CA ARG A 284 -6.79 -6.46 14.43
C ARG A 284 -5.37 -6.12 14.84
N LYS A 285 -4.36 -6.88 14.36
CA LYS A 285 -2.93 -6.60 14.66
C LYS A 285 -2.48 -5.25 14.12
N LEU A 286 -2.89 -4.89 12.89
CA LEU A 286 -2.53 -3.61 12.27
C LEU A 286 -3.10 -2.41 13.02
N THR A 287 -4.30 -2.55 13.56
CA THR A 287 -5.00 -1.47 14.25
C THR A 287 -4.74 -1.44 15.76
N ALA A 288 -4.31 -2.55 16.38
CA ALA A 288 -3.95 -2.64 17.79
C ALA A 288 -2.46 -2.37 18.08
N ARG A 289 -1.64 -2.13 17.06
CA ARG A 289 -0.20 -1.89 17.22
C ARG A 289 0.08 -0.70 18.14
N ARG A 290 1.21 -0.78 18.85
CA ARG A 290 1.71 0.27 19.76
C ARG A 290 3.01 0.90 19.24
N ASN A 291 3.59 0.32 18.20
CA ASN A 291 4.84 0.74 17.54
C ASN A 291 4.75 0.46 16.02
#